data_2ab99c03fedfc50868a0736e62235cd2
#
_entry.id   2ab99c03fedfc50868a0736e62235cd2
#
_cell.length_a   1.000
_cell.length_b   1.000
_cell.length_c   1.000
_cell.angle_alpha   90.00
_cell.angle_beta   90.00
_cell.angle_gamma   90.00
#
_symmetry.space_group_name_H-M   'P 1'
#
loop_
_entity.id
_entity.type
_entity.pdbx_description
1 polymer ?
#
loop_
_entity_poly.entity_id
_entity_poly.type
_entity_poly.pdbx_seq_one_letter_code
_entity_poly.pdbx_strand_id
1 'polypeptide(L)'
;LKLRYYQRDAIDSLHHWFANRPAEDHALIVLPTAAGKTIIFSHFIKEILAKDPTARFLVMAHRKELVEQAETKLKTVWPDAPVGVLAAGMKRFEIDSQILIASRDTLASPKRLDAVGSFDYMIIDEAHNVPPSSHTRYKKIITTLSDRNPMKVMGCTATPYRMGQGYIYGNRKDHFFKGLAYSVSIPELIRNGFLCRLSAYAVNEDAIIDAGAVALKFKNGDFKESELEKIAMVDDTILQVINDWIDNAY
;
A
#
# COMPACT_ATOMS: atom_id res chain seq x y z
N LEU A 1 15.21 -11.12 -11.49
CA LEU A 1 15.64 -10.13 -10.47
C LEU A 1 16.03 -10.88 -9.20
N LYS A 2 17.26 -10.64 -8.66
CA LYS A 2 17.68 -11.27 -7.39
C LYS A 2 17.03 -10.51 -6.22
N LEU A 3 16.32 -11.24 -5.35
CA LEU A 3 15.76 -10.66 -4.14
C LEU A 3 16.85 -10.22 -3.16
N ARG A 4 16.63 -9.10 -2.49
CA ARG A 4 17.42 -8.69 -1.32
C ARG A 4 17.02 -9.55 -0.12
N TYR A 5 17.89 -9.70 0.88
CA TYR A 5 17.64 -10.57 2.03
C TYR A 5 16.30 -10.28 2.71
N TYR A 6 16.01 -9.02 3.03
CA TYR A 6 14.78 -8.61 3.70
C TYR A 6 13.51 -8.83 2.84
N GLN A 7 13.66 -8.84 1.50
CA GLN A 7 12.54 -9.18 0.61
C GLN A 7 12.25 -10.67 0.67
N ARG A 8 13.29 -11.50 0.74
CA ARG A 8 13.13 -12.95 0.95
C ARG A 8 12.51 -13.24 2.31
N ASP A 9 13.05 -12.63 3.39
CA ASP A 9 12.54 -12.79 4.73
C ASP A 9 11.06 -12.38 4.85
N ALA A 10 10.65 -11.30 4.18
CA ALA A 10 9.26 -10.87 4.14
C ALA A 10 8.34 -11.91 3.47
N ILE A 11 8.79 -12.51 2.35
CA ILE A 11 8.04 -13.54 1.63
C ILE A 11 7.92 -14.80 2.49
N ASP A 12 9.02 -15.25 3.10
CA ASP A 12 9.04 -16.43 3.98
C ASP A 12 8.15 -16.23 5.21
N SER A 13 8.17 -15.03 5.78
CA SER A 13 7.29 -14.66 6.89
C SER A 13 5.81 -14.67 6.50
N LEU A 14 5.46 -14.25 5.28
CA LEU A 14 4.09 -14.35 4.77
C LEU A 14 3.65 -15.81 4.57
N HIS A 15 4.52 -16.65 3.98
CA HIS A 15 4.23 -18.09 3.87
C HIS A 15 4.01 -18.72 5.24
N HIS A 16 4.87 -18.41 6.20
CA HIS A 16 4.72 -18.90 7.58
C HIS A 16 3.43 -18.41 8.23
N TRP A 17 3.09 -17.12 8.07
CA TRP A 17 1.87 -16.55 8.61
C TRP A 17 0.63 -17.29 8.11
N PHE A 18 0.50 -17.41 6.79
CA PHE A 18 -0.68 -18.03 6.19
C PHE A 18 -0.76 -19.54 6.30
N ALA A 19 0.35 -20.21 6.61
CA ALA A 19 0.36 -21.64 6.90
C ALA A 19 -0.09 -21.97 8.34
N ASN A 20 0.11 -21.04 9.29
CA ASN A 20 -0.07 -21.31 10.71
C ASN A 20 -1.19 -20.49 11.37
N ARG A 21 -1.96 -19.72 10.58
CA ARG A 21 -3.04 -18.88 11.10
C ARG A 21 -4.31 -19.02 10.25
N PRO A 22 -5.48 -18.82 10.85
CA PRO A 22 -6.75 -18.84 10.10
C PRO A 22 -6.78 -17.69 9.08
N ALA A 23 -7.63 -17.84 8.05
CA ALA A 23 -7.72 -16.86 6.96
C ALA A 23 -8.12 -15.46 7.41
N GLU A 24 -8.89 -15.37 8.51
CA GLU A 24 -9.34 -14.13 9.13
C GLU A 24 -8.23 -13.36 9.85
N ASP A 25 -7.11 -13.99 10.13
CA ASP A 25 -5.93 -13.36 10.72
C ASP A 25 -5.12 -12.64 9.63
N HIS A 26 -5.62 -11.49 9.22
CA HIS A 26 -5.01 -10.69 8.15
C HIS A 26 -3.61 -10.20 8.55
N ALA A 27 -2.65 -10.40 7.65
CA ALA A 27 -1.23 -10.07 7.84
C ALA A 27 -0.93 -8.62 7.46
N LEU A 28 0.03 -8.00 8.16
CA LEU A 28 0.62 -6.73 7.74
C LEU A 28 2.13 -6.90 7.54
N ILE A 29 2.65 -6.36 6.43
CA ILE A 29 4.09 -6.14 6.26
C ILE A 29 4.39 -4.65 6.23
N VAL A 30 5.45 -4.25 6.95
CA VAL A 30 5.85 -2.85 7.07
C VAL A 30 7.25 -2.67 6.50
N LEU A 31 7.32 -1.95 5.40
CA LEU A 31 8.57 -1.65 4.72
C LEU A 31 8.61 -0.19 4.30
N PRO A 32 9.76 0.46 4.39
CA PRO A 32 9.93 1.83 3.92
C PRO A 32 9.54 2.02 2.46
N THR A 33 9.27 3.26 2.09
CA THR A 33 9.16 3.65 0.68
C THR A 33 10.47 3.25 -0.04
N ALA A 34 10.38 2.86 -1.30
CA ALA A 34 11.48 2.35 -2.11
C ALA A 34 12.12 1.00 -1.66
N ALA A 35 11.66 0.36 -0.59
CA ALA A 35 12.13 -0.97 -0.19
C ALA A 35 11.64 -2.11 -1.12
N GLY A 36 10.79 -1.83 -2.11
CA GLY A 36 10.35 -2.80 -3.09
C GLY A 36 9.15 -3.65 -2.66
N LYS A 37 8.16 -3.07 -1.97
CA LYS A 37 6.90 -3.74 -1.59
C LYS A 37 6.27 -4.52 -2.75
N THR A 38 6.22 -3.91 -3.94
CA THR A 38 5.68 -4.56 -5.15
C THR A 38 6.48 -5.78 -5.58
N ILE A 39 7.81 -5.76 -5.44
CA ILE A 39 8.68 -6.91 -5.74
C ILE A 39 8.35 -8.08 -4.81
N ILE A 40 8.16 -7.80 -3.52
CA ILE A 40 7.81 -8.81 -2.52
C ILE A 40 6.48 -9.48 -2.88
N PHE A 41 5.42 -8.72 -3.08
CA PHE A 41 4.15 -9.34 -3.37
C PHE A 41 4.10 -10.01 -4.76
N SER A 42 4.85 -9.51 -5.76
CA SER A 42 4.95 -10.19 -7.06
C SER A 42 5.62 -11.57 -6.95
N HIS A 43 6.70 -11.68 -6.17
CA HIS A 43 7.33 -12.97 -5.91
C HIS A 43 6.45 -13.89 -5.05
N PHE A 44 5.79 -13.36 -4.03
CA PHE A 44 4.85 -14.11 -3.21
C PHE A 44 3.72 -14.72 -4.06
N ILE A 45 3.09 -13.93 -4.95
CA ILE A 45 2.07 -14.42 -5.90
C ILE A 45 2.66 -15.54 -6.76
N LYS A 46 3.83 -15.30 -7.37
CA LYS A 46 4.49 -16.27 -8.25
C LYS A 46 4.77 -17.60 -7.54
N GLU A 47 5.21 -17.56 -6.30
CA GLU A 47 5.49 -18.76 -5.51
C GLU A 47 4.22 -19.53 -5.11
N ILE A 48 3.13 -18.82 -4.79
CA ILE A 48 1.85 -19.47 -4.54
C ILE A 48 1.33 -20.11 -5.83
N LEU A 49 1.31 -19.40 -6.95
CA LEU A 49 0.81 -19.93 -8.22
C LEU A 49 1.65 -21.09 -8.78
N ALA A 50 2.94 -21.15 -8.42
CA ALA A 50 3.77 -22.32 -8.74
C ALA A 50 3.36 -23.58 -7.95
N LYS A 51 2.78 -23.41 -6.74
CA LYS A 51 2.31 -24.50 -5.89
C LYS A 51 0.83 -24.82 -6.11
N ASP A 52 0.02 -23.81 -6.33
CA ASP A 52 -1.41 -23.89 -6.62
C ASP A 52 -1.74 -23.05 -7.85
N PRO A 53 -1.72 -23.65 -9.04
CA PRO A 53 -2.03 -22.95 -10.30
C PRO A 53 -3.48 -22.48 -10.42
N THR A 54 -4.36 -22.87 -9.49
CA THR A 54 -5.78 -22.47 -9.50
C THR A 54 -6.06 -21.27 -8.63
N ALA A 55 -5.15 -20.91 -7.74
CA ALA A 55 -5.33 -19.79 -6.82
C ALA A 55 -5.53 -18.46 -7.56
N ARG A 56 -6.45 -17.64 -7.06
CA ARG A 56 -6.77 -16.33 -7.62
C ARG A 56 -6.38 -15.21 -6.64
N PHE A 57 -5.80 -14.15 -7.20
CA PHE A 57 -5.30 -13.00 -6.46
C PHE A 57 -6.05 -11.72 -6.82
N LEU A 58 -6.42 -10.96 -5.80
CA LEU A 58 -6.88 -9.58 -5.93
C LEU A 58 -5.82 -8.62 -5.36
N VAL A 59 -5.24 -7.79 -6.19
CA VAL A 59 -4.35 -6.70 -5.76
C VAL A 59 -5.14 -5.41 -5.79
N MET A 60 -5.35 -4.81 -4.62
CA MET A 60 -6.17 -3.62 -4.47
C MET A 60 -5.31 -2.37 -4.29
N ALA A 61 -5.45 -1.41 -5.19
CA ALA A 61 -4.80 -0.11 -5.15
C ALA A 61 -5.82 1.02 -4.95
N HIS A 62 -5.37 2.11 -4.32
CA HIS A 62 -6.25 3.23 -3.99
C HIS A 62 -6.54 4.14 -5.18
N ARG A 63 -5.53 4.43 -6.03
CA ARG A 63 -5.60 5.37 -7.15
C ARG A 63 -5.23 4.70 -8.47
N LYS A 64 -5.66 5.31 -9.59
CA LYS A 64 -5.39 4.84 -10.95
C LYS A 64 -3.88 4.67 -11.21
N GLU A 65 -3.10 5.65 -10.84
CA GLU A 65 -1.64 5.68 -11.03
C GLU A 65 -0.96 4.51 -10.30
N LEU A 66 -1.47 4.13 -9.13
CA LEU A 66 -0.98 2.99 -8.37
C LEU A 66 -1.35 1.65 -9.03
N VAL A 67 -2.50 1.57 -9.72
CA VAL A 67 -2.88 0.39 -10.51
C VAL A 67 -1.91 0.19 -11.67
N GLU A 68 -1.60 1.25 -12.43
CA GLU A 68 -0.63 1.22 -13.55
C GLU A 68 0.77 0.84 -13.06
N GLN A 69 1.21 1.43 -11.94
CA GLN A 69 2.51 1.10 -11.35
C GLN A 69 2.59 -0.34 -10.85
N ALA A 70 1.53 -0.84 -10.23
CA ALA A 70 1.47 -2.22 -9.75
C ALA A 70 1.56 -3.21 -10.92
N GLU A 71 0.80 -2.98 -12.00
CA GLU A 71 0.85 -3.81 -13.21
C GLU A 71 2.24 -3.80 -13.84
N THR A 72 2.81 -2.61 -14.09
CA THR A 72 4.12 -2.45 -14.71
C THR A 72 5.21 -3.15 -13.91
N LYS A 73 5.24 -2.93 -12.59
CA LYS A 73 6.23 -3.55 -11.71
C LYS A 73 6.06 -5.06 -11.61
N LEU A 74 4.82 -5.57 -11.58
CA LEU A 74 4.56 -6.99 -11.56
C LEU A 74 5.03 -7.64 -12.85
N LYS A 75 4.75 -7.06 -14.01
CA LYS A 75 5.23 -7.52 -15.31
C LYS A 75 6.75 -7.37 -15.47
N THR A 76 7.40 -6.43 -14.79
CA THR A 76 8.87 -6.33 -14.76
C THR A 76 9.49 -7.53 -14.03
N VAL A 77 8.86 -7.99 -12.94
CA VAL A 77 9.31 -9.17 -12.17
C VAL A 77 8.93 -10.47 -12.87
N TRP A 78 7.77 -10.47 -13.49
CA TRP A 78 7.21 -11.65 -14.16
C TRP A 78 6.50 -11.23 -15.46
N PRO A 79 7.19 -11.20 -16.61
CA PRO A 79 6.65 -10.71 -17.89
C PRO A 79 5.37 -11.41 -18.34
N ASP A 80 5.28 -12.73 -18.17
CA ASP A 80 4.15 -13.56 -18.59
C ASP A 80 3.10 -13.75 -17.47
N ALA A 81 3.06 -12.86 -16.47
CA ALA A 81 2.08 -12.95 -15.39
C ALA A 81 0.65 -12.82 -15.93
N PRO A 82 -0.28 -13.69 -15.51
CA PRO A 82 -1.69 -13.68 -15.95
C PRO A 82 -2.47 -12.55 -15.26
N VAL A 83 -2.11 -11.31 -15.60
CA VAL A 83 -2.62 -10.08 -14.96
C VAL A 83 -3.72 -9.45 -15.79
N GLY A 84 -4.82 -9.12 -15.13
CA GLY A 84 -5.84 -8.24 -15.65
C GLY A 84 -6.04 -7.01 -14.77
N VAL A 85 -6.67 -5.99 -15.32
CA VAL A 85 -6.94 -4.72 -14.65
C VAL A 85 -8.41 -4.39 -14.62
N LEU A 86 -8.90 -3.99 -13.44
CA LEU A 86 -10.25 -3.47 -13.23
C LEU A 86 -10.17 -2.02 -12.73
N ALA A 87 -10.17 -1.07 -13.65
CA ALA A 87 -10.09 0.36 -13.35
C ALA A 87 -10.92 1.19 -14.33
N ALA A 88 -12.04 1.73 -13.89
CA ALA A 88 -12.95 2.52 -14.72
C ALA A 88 -12.28 3.76 -15.32
N GLY A 89 -11.40 4.42 -14.57
CA GLY A 89 -10.62 5.56 -15.05
C GLY A 89 -9.63 5.21 -16.18
N MET A 90 -9.32 3.93 -16.36
CA MET A 90 -8.48 3.41 -17.45
C MET A 90 -9.32 2.74 -18.56
N LYS A 91 -10.64 2.66 -18.39
CA LYS A 91 -11.57 1.93 -19.27
C LYS A 91 -11.18 0.45 -19.45
N ARG A 92 -10.57 -0.17 -18.40
CA ARG A 92 -10.15 -1.59 -18.41
C ARG A 92 -11.02 -2.40 -17.46
N PHE A 93 -11.49 -3.59 -17.92
CA PHE A 93 -12.44 -4.45 -17.23
C PHE A 93 -12.10 -5.94 -17.46
N GLU A 94 -10.86 -6.33 -17.17
CA GLU A 94 -10.28 -7.65 -17.43
C GLU A 94 -10.48 -8.58 -16.20
N ILE A 95 -11.72 -8.87 -15.85
CA ILE A 95 -12.11 -9.49 -14.57
C ILE A 95 -11.82 -10.99 -14.46
N ASP A 96 -11.57 -11.68 -15.55
CA ASP A 96 -11.39 -13.14 -15.59
C ASP A 96 -9.93 -13.56 -15.35
N SER A 97 -9.02 -12.60 -15.17
CA SER A 97 -7.61 -12.86 -14.97
C SER A 97 -7.34 -13.48 -13.60
N GLN A 98 -6.33 -14.34 -13.55
CA GLN A 98 -5.91 -15.01 -12.31
C GLN A 98 -5.36 -14.04 -11.27
N ILE A 99 -4.64 -13.00 -11.71
CA ILE A 99 -4.20 -11.88 -10.88
C ILE A 99 -4.97 -10.65 -11.33
N LEU A 100 -5.94 -10.22 -10.54
CA LEU A 100 -6.72 -9.01 -10.82
C LEU A 100 -6.16 -7.83 -10.04
N ILE A 101 -5.67 -6.80 -10.74
CA ILE A 101 -5.32 -5.52 -10.11
C ILE A 101 -6.52 -4.59 -10.23
N ALA A 102 -7.09 -4.19 -9.10
CA ALA A 102 -8.31 -3.40 -9.09
C ALA A 102 -8.17 -2.08 -8.34
N SER A 103 -8.75 -1.02 -8.92
CA SER A 103 -8.98 0.22 -8.19
C SER A 103 -10.12 0.02 -7.18
N ARG A 104 -9.88 0.39 -5.91
CA ARG A 104 -10.87 0.30 -4.84
C ARG A 104 -12.22 0.91 -5.25
N ASP A 105 -12.20 2.09 -5.82
CA ASP A 105 -13.43 2.82 -6.14
C ASP A 105 -14.19 2.18 -7.30
N THR A 106 -13.47 1.58 -8.24
CA THR A 106 -14.09 0.81 -9.32
C THR A 106 -14.73 -0.46 -8.78
N LEU A 107 -14.04 -1.20 -7.92
CA LEU A 107 -14.50 -2.46 -7.36
C LEU A 107 -15.65 -2.27 -6.35
N ALA A 108 -15.74 -1.12 -5.68
CA ALA A 108 -16.82 -0.82 -4.72
C ALA A 108 -18.23 -0.76 -5.34
N SER A 109 -18.36 -0.71 -6.66
CA SER A 109 -19.64 -0.81 -7.34
C SER A 109 -20.24 -2.22 -7.18
N PRO A 110 -21.50 -2.38 -6.69
CA PRO A 110 -22.09 -3.69 -6.47
C PRO A 110 -22.05 -4.59 -7.72
N LYS A 111 -22.43 -4.06 -8.88
CA LYS A 111 -22.42 -4.80 -10.15
C LYS A 111 -21.03 -5.35 -10.51
N ARG A 112 -19.97 -4.58 -10.26
CA ARG A 112 -18.58 -5.01 -10.55
C ARG A 112 -18.06 -5.98 -9.50
N LEU A 113 -18.39 -5.73 -8.23
CA LEU A 113 -18.04 -6.59 -7.13
C LEU A 113 -18.68 -7.99 -7.30
N ASP A 114 -19.91 -8.04 -7.82
CA ASP A 114 -20.59 -9.31 -8.12
C ASP A 114 -19.96 -10.03 -9.31
N ALA A 115 -19.47 -9.30 -10.30
CA ALA A 115 -18.91 -9.86 -11.53
C ALA A 115 -17.52 -10.49 -11.36
N VAL A 116 -16.71 -10.07 -10.38
CA VAL A 116 -15.30 -10.52 -10.27
C VAL A 116 -15.10 -11.93 -9.72
N GLY A 117 -16.17 -12.58 -9.22
CA GLY A 117 -16.09 -13.92 -8.63
C GLY A 117 -15.42 -13.95 -7.26
N SER A 118 -14.71 -15.06 -6.96
CA SER A 118 -14.02 -15.30 -5.69
C SER A 118 -12.50 -15.21 -5.86
N PHE A 119 -11.81 -14.99 -4.74
CA PHE A 119 -10.35 -14.93 -4.66
C PHE A 119 -9.88 -15.72 -3.43
N ASP A 120 -8.66 -16.26 -3.50
CA ASP A 120 -8.02 -16.95 -2.38
C ASP A 120 -7.12 -16.01 -1.58
N TYR A 121 -6.58 -15.00 -2.26
CA TYR A 121 -5.69 -14.01 -1.65
C TYR A 121 -6.08 -12.59 -2.05
N MET A 122 -5.97 -11.68 -1.09
CA MET A 122 -6.05 -10.24 -1.35
C MET A 122 -4.78 -9.54 -0.86
N ILE A 123 -4.25 -8.66 -1.70
CA ILE A 123 -3.12 -7.79 -1.37
C ILE A 123 -3.61 -6.36 -1.37
N ILE A 124 -3.40 -5.64 -0.28
CA ILE A 124 -3.78 -4.24 -0.14
C ILE A 124 -2.51 -3.40 -0.08
N ASP A 125 -2.23 -2.69 -1.16
CA ASP A 125 -1.16 -1.69 -1.16
C ASP A 125 -1.62 -0.42 -0.44
N GLU A 126 -0.68 0.26 0.20
CA GLU A 126 -0.93 1.40 1.10
C GLU A 126 -2.01 1.06 2.16
N ALA A 127 -1.79 -0.02 2.88
CA ALA A 127 -2.74 -0.60 3.84
C ALA A 127 -3.16 0.35 4.98
N HIS A 128 -2.41 1.43 5.21
CA HIS A 128 -2.80 2.50 6.14
C HIS A 128 -4.11 3.21 5.70
N ASN A 129 -4.52 3.08 4.44
CA ASN A 129 -5.80 3.59 3.95
C ASN A 129 -7.02 2.72 4.31
N VAL A 130 -6.83 1.53 4.91
CA VAL A 130 -7.93 0.68 5.37
C VAL A 130 -8.45 1.20 6.71
N PRO A 131 -9.58 1.92 6.76
CA PRO A 131 -10.02 2.55 8.00
C PRO A 131 -10.56 1.52 9.00
N PRO A 132 -10.54 1.82 10.31
CA PRO A 132 -11.07 0.93 11.35
C PRO A 132 -12.59 0.78 11.31
N SER A 133 -13.32 1.76 10.76
CA SER A 133 -14.77 1.77 10.69
C SER A 133 -15.32 0.63 9.83
N SER A 134 -16.44 0.01 10.28
CA SER A 134 -17.11 -1.11 9.58
C SER A 134 -17.82 -0.69 8.28
N HIS A 135 -18.17 0.58 8.14
CA HIS A 135 -18.99 1.10 7.04
C HIS A 135 -18.18 1.62 5.84
N THR A 136 -16.93 1.17 5.65
CA THR A 136 -16.08 1.65 4.58
C THR A 136 -16.15 0.80 3.33
N ARG A 137 -15.81 1.38 2.17
CA ARG A 137 -15.71 0.66 0.90
C ARG A 137 -14.77 -0.54 0.99
N TYR A 138 -13.64 -0.41 1.70
CA TYR A 138 -12.70 -1.51 1.92
C TYR A 138 -13.38 -2.68 2.63
N LYS A 139 -14.00 -2.43 3.79
CA LYS A 139 -14.64 -3.51 4.56
C LYS A 139 -15.79 -4.14 3.79
N LYS A 140 -16.61 -3.35 3.08
CA LYS A 140 -17.67 -3.88 2.22
C LYS A 140 -17.12 -4.85 1.18
N ILE A 141 -16.07 -4.46 0.45
CA ILE A 141 -15.42 -5.31 -0.57
C ILE A 141 -14.91 -6.60 0.08
N ILE A 142 -14.15 -6.46 1.17
CA ILE A 142 -13.50 -7.60 1.82
C ILE A 142 -14.55 -8.56 2.39
N THR A 143 -15.55 -8.08 3.12
CA THR A 143 -16.62 -8.91 3.67
C THR A 143 -17.37 -9.63 2.55
N THR A 144 -17.81 -8.91 1.50
CA THR A 144 -18.54 -9.53 0.38
C THR A 144 -17.73 -10.63 -0.32
N LEU A 145 -16.42 -10.43 -0.49
CA LEU A 145 -15.56 -11.43 -1.12
C LEU A 145 -15.24 -12.60 -0.18
N SER A 146 -15.00 -12.32 1.11
CA SER A 146 -14.74 -13.36 2.12
C SER A 146 -15.97 -14.23 2.41
N ASP A 147 -17.19 -13.69 2.28
CA ASP A 147 -18.44 -14.45 2.40
C ASP A 147 -18.59 -15.48 1.26
N ARG A 148 -17.96 -15.24 0.11
CA ARG A 148 -17.96 -16.18 -1.04
C ARG A 148 -16.89 -17.26 -0.90
N ASN A 149 -15.71 -16.87 -0.43
CA ASN A 149 -14.58 -17.77 -0.22
C ASN A 149 -13.70 -17.20 0.90
N PRO A 150 -13.37 -17.97 1.96
CA PRO A 150 -12.43 -17.54 2.99
C PRO A 150 -11.11 -17.10 2.38
N MET A 151 -10.83 -15.80 2.46
CA MET A 151 -9.75 -15.17 1.72
C MET A 151 -8.63 -14.71 2.65
N LYS A 152 -7.39 -15.07 2.32
CA LYS A 152 -6.19 -14.62 3.03
C LYS A 152 -5.83 -13.20 2.60
N VAL A 153 -5.77 -12.25 3.56
CA VAL A 153 -5.50 -10.84 3.25
C VAL A 153 -4.14 -10.43 3.81
N MET A 154 -3.33 -9.79 2.96
CA MET A 154 -2.11 -9.10 3.39
C MET A 154 -2.17 -7.61 3.06
N GLY A 155 -1.73 -6.78 3.99
CA GLY A 155 -1.51 -5.37 3.77
C GLY A 155 -0.02 -5.04 3.66
N CYS A 156 0.30 -4.08 2.80
CA CYS A 156 1.64 -3.51 2.68
C CYS A 156 1.58 -2.01 2.99
N THR A 157 2.47 -1.50 3.83
CA THR A 157 2.54 -0.06 4.11
C THR A 157 3.94 0.36 4.54
N ALA A 158 4.27 1.63 4.38
CA ALA A 158 5.43 2.25 5.01
C ALA A 158 5.08 2.85 6.39
N THR A 159 3.81 3.17 6.61
CA THR A 159 3.30 3.89 7.78
C THR A 159 2.21 3.08 8.48
N PRO A 160 2.57 2.20 9.43
CA PRO A 160 1.60 1.33 10.12
C PRO A 160 0.83 2.06 11.23
N TYR A 161 0.86 3.37 11.24
CA TYR A 161 0.35 4.22 12.31
C TYR A 161 -0.57 5.31 11.76
N ARG A 162 -1.62 5.65 12.51
CA ARG A 162 -2.50 6.78 12.24
C ARG A 162 -2.50 7.76 13.40
N MET A 163 -2.41 9.04 13.08
CA MET A 163 -2.51 10.11 14.08
C MET A 163 -3.83 10.00 14.84
N GLY A 164 -3.76 10.05 16.18
CA GLY A 164 -4.93 9.97 17.05
C GLY A 164 -5.58 8.59 17.18
N GLN A 165 -5.16 7.58 16.39
CA GLN A 165 -5.74 6.24 16.41
C GLN A 165 -4.73 5.13 16.77
N GLY A 166 -3.42 5.39 16.66
CA GLY A 166 -2.36 4.44 16.92
C GLY A 166 -2.09 3.47 15.77
N TYR A 167 -1.55 2.29 16.10
CA TYR A 167 -1.21 1.28 15.10
C TYR A 167 -2.44 0.70 14.43
N ILE A 168 -2.32 0.38 13.13
CA ILE A 168 -3.40 -0.21 12.31
C ILE A 168 -3.50 -1.74 12.46
N TYR A 169 -2.66 -2.34 13.31
CA TYR A 169 -2.61 -3.79 13.57
C TYR A 169 -2.57 -4.09 15.05
N GLY A 170 -2.95 -5.32 15.41
CA GLY A 170 -2.90 -5.84 16.78
C GLY A 170 -4.16 -6.61 17.15
N ASN A 171 -4.28 -6.97 18.44
CA ASN A 171 -5.33 -7.86 18.95
C ASN A 171 -6.65 -7.15 19.30
N ARG A 172 -6.78 -5.84 19.08
CA ARG A 172 -8.04 -5.14 19.34
C ARG A 172 -9.10 -5.61 18.33
N LYS A 173 -10.37 -5.62 18.74
CA LYS A 173 -11.51 -6.04 17.90
C LYS A 173 -11.65 -5.18 16.63
N ASP A 174 -11.32 -3.90 16.73
CA ASP A 174 -11.37 -2.93 15.62
C ASP A 174 -10.16 -3.00 14.67
N HIS A 175 -9.09 -3.69 15.05
CA HIS A 175 -7.94 -3.88 14.18
C HIS A 175 -8.27 -4.86 13.05
N PHE A 176 -8.12 -4.38 11.83
CA PHE A 176 -8.31 -5.21 10.65
C PHE A 176 -7.14 -6.20 10.47
N PHE A 177 -5.91 -5.70 10.57
CA PHE A 177 -4.71 -6.55 10.56
C PHE A 177 -4.44 -7.08 11.96
N LYS A 178 -4.33 -8.41 12.10
CA LYS A 178 -4.19 -9.09 13.40
C LYS A 178 -2.76 -9.08 13.92
N GLY A 179 -1.80 -8.77 13.07
CA GLY A 179 -0.42 -8.64 13.50
C GLY A 179 0.51 -8.28 12.36
N LEU A 180 1.75 -8.16 12.75
CA LEU A 180 2.86 -7.83 11.87
C LEU A 180 3.55 -9.13 11.45
N ALA A 181 3.41 -9.50 10.18
CA ALA A 181 4.11 -10.67 9.65
C ALA A 181 5.59 -10.37 9.44
N TYR A 182 5.91 -9.16 8.97
CA TYR A 182 7.29 -8.73 8.78
C TYR A 182 7.43 -7.21 8.88
N SER A 183 8.59 -6.76 9.36
CA SER A 183 8.98 -5.34 9.28
C SER A 183 10.49 -5.18 9.14
N VAL A 184 10.90 -4.13 8.41
CA VAL A 184 12.29 -3.69 8.37
C VAL A 184 12.33 -2.17 8.49
N SER A 185 13.30 -1.66 9.27
CA SER A 185 13.40 -0.24 9.57
C SER A 185 14.23 0.53 8.53
N ILE A 186 13.95 1.85 8.41
CA ILE A 186 14.78 2.75 7.59
C ILE A 186 16.25 2.71 8.01
N PRO A 187 16.60 2.85 9.31
CA PRO A 187 17.99 2.78 9.75
C PRO A 187 18.69 1.47 9.38
N GLU A 188 17.99 0.35 9.42
CA GLU A 188 18.54 -0.94 9.03
C GLU A 188 18.87 -0.98 7.54
N LEU A 189 17.95 -0.52 6.68
CA LEU A 189 18.17 -0.49 5.23
C LEU A 189 19.28 0.49 4.83
N ILE A 190 19.44 1.61 5.56
CA ILE A 190 20.55 2.55 5.36
C ILE A 190 21.88 1.89 5.76
N ARG A 191 21.95 1.24 6.94
CA ARG A 191 23.18 0.55 7.38
C ARG A 191 23.62 -0.53 6.41
N ASN A 192 22.67 -1.21 5.79
CA ASN A 192 22.94 -2.29 4.82
C ASN A 192 23.08 -1.79 3.37
N GLY A 193 23.12 -0.47 3.14
CA GLY A 193 23.34 0.13 1.83
C GLY A 193 22.19 -0.02 0.83
N PHE A 194 20.98 -0.32 1.30
CA PHE A 194 19.78 -0.44 0.44
C PHE A 194 18.98 0.86 0.31
N LEU A 195 19.16 1.79 1.24
CA LEU A 195 18.64 3.15 1.19
C LEU A 195 19.78 4.16 1.43
N CYS A 196 19.65 5.33 0.81
CA CYS A 196 20.59 6.43 1.02
C CYS A 196 20.45 6.99 2.44
N ARG A 197 21.53 7.55 2.96
CA ARG A 197 21.47 8.32 4.20
C ARG A 197 20.62 9.57 3.96
N LEU A 198 19.83 9.92 4.96
CA LEU A 198 19.12 11.19 4.98
C LEU A 198 20.09 12.24 5.55
N SER A 199 20.36 13.28 4.78
CA SER A 199 21.04 14.48 5.26
C SER A 199 19.99 15.57 5.45
N ALA A 200 19.81 16.04 6.68
CA ALA A 200 18.99 17.20 6.94
C ALA A 200 19.88 18.44 6.75
N TYR A 201 19.51 19.29 5.81
CA TYR A 201 20.06 20.64 5.72
C TYR A 201 19.18 21.57 6.55
N ALA A 202 19.80 22.55 7.23
CA ALA A 202 19.02 23.60 7.88
C ALA A 202 18.30 24.39 6.78
N VAL A 203 16.99 24.35 6.83
CA VAL A 203 16.15 25.20 5.97
C VAL A 203 16.34 26.64 6.46
N ASN A 204 16.44 27.59 5.54
CA ASN A 204 16.44 29.00 5.90
C ASN A 204 15.19 29.31 6.73
N GLU A 205 15.31 30.02 7.86
CA GLU A 205 14.14 30.28 8.73
C GLU A 205 12.99 30.95 7.96
N ASP A 206 13.30 31.70 6.92
CA ASP A 206 12.32 32.35 6.03
C ASP A 206 11.57 31.37 5.10
N ALA A 207 12.09 30.15 4.92
CA ALA A 207 11.44 29.08 4.12
C ALA A 207 10.56 28.14 4.98
N ILE A 208 10.50 28.38 6.30
CA ILE A 208 9.66 27.60 7.19
C ILE A 208 8.21 28.06 7.03
N ILE A 209 7.38 27.17 6.49
CA ILE A 209 5.93 27.37 6.49
C ILE A 209 5.47 27.26 7.94
N ASP A 210 5.14 28.37 8.58
CA ASP A 210 4.54 28.36 9.92
C ASP A 210 3.09 27.84 9.84
N ALA A 211 2.98 26.52 9.87
CA ALA A 211 1.68 25.84 9.91
C ALA A 211 0.90 26.12 11.21
N GLY A 212 1.57 26.67 12.25
CA GLY A 212 0.93 27.10 13.51
C GLY A 212 0.15 28.41 13.38
N ALA A 213 0.52 29.27 12.43
CA ALA A 213 -0.21 30.52 12.15
C ALA A 213 -1.51 30.28 11.35
N VAL A 214 -1.69 29.11 10.75
CA VAL A 214 -2.89 28.75 9.99
C VAL A 214 -3.62 27.64 10.73
N ALA A 215 -4.89 27.88 11.12
CA ALA A 215 -5.75 26.88 11.74
C ALA A 215 -6.10 25.79 10.72
N LEU A 216 -5.17 24.87 10.49
CA LEU A 216 -5.36 23.73 9.58
C LEU A 216 -6.46 22.82 10.10
N LYS A 217 -7.45 22.54 9.28
CA LYS A 217 -8.54 21.62 9.61
C LYS A 217 -8.14 20.19 9.32
N PHE A 218 -8.34 19.31 10.29
CA PHE A 218 -8.14 17.88 10.14
C PHE A 218 -9.39 17.21 9.57
N LYS A 219 -9.17 16.23 8.71
CA LYS A 219 -10.21 15.32 8.23
C LYS A 219 -9.69 13.89 8.29
N ASN A 220 -10.39 13.04 9.06
CA ASN A 220 -10.02 11.62 9.23
C ASN A 220 -8.59 11.37 9.79
N GLY A 221 -8.07 12.28 10.60
CA GLY A 221 -6.72 12.14 11.19
C GLY A 221 -5.58 12.64 10.31
N ASP A 222 -5.89 13.31 9.20
CA ASP A 222 -4.92 13.94 8.30
C ASP A 222 -5.33 15.37 7.97
N PHE A 223 -4.40 16.18 7.47
CA PHE A 223 -4.69 17.53 7.03
C PHE A 223 -5.57 17.52 5.77
N LYS A 224 -6.44 18.51 5.64
CA LYS A 224 -7.19 18.69 4.39
C LYS A 224 -6.24 19.14 3.28
N GLU A 225 -6.18 18.34 2.23
CA GLU A 225 -5.32 18.57 1.06
C GLU A 225 -5.51 19.98 0.46
N SER A 226 -6.77 20.44 0.36
CA SER A 226 -7.09 21.79 -0.15
C SER A 226 -6.65 22.96 0.74
N GLU A 227 -6.32 22.71 2.00
CA GLU A 227 -5.79 23.75 2.91
C GLU A 227 -4.26 23.74 2.89
N LEU A 228 -3.64 22.56 2.75
CA LEU A 228 -2.20 22.44 2.49
C LEU A 228 -1.81 23.05 1.15
N GLU A 229 -2.60 22.84 0.10
CA GLU A 229 -2.37 23.44 -1.22
C GLU A 229 -2.35 24.97 -1.15
N LYS A 230 -3.27 25.58 -0.40
CA LYS A 230 -3.29 27.05 -0.25
C LYS A 230 -2.04 27.63 0.40
N ILE A 231 -1.41 26.88 1.29
CA ILE A 231 -0.19 27.30 1.98
C ILE A 231 1.04 27.00 1.12
N ALA A 232 1.06 25.82 0.49
CA ALA A 232 2.20 25.37 -0.30
C ALA A 232 2.30 26.04 -1.70
N MET A 233 1.18 26.51 -2.24
CA MET A 233 1.11 27.13 -3.58
C MET A 233 1.30 28.66 -3.56
N VAL A 234 1.93 29.19 -2.53
CA VAL A 234 2.38 30.61 -2.53
C VAL A 234 3.65 30.68 -3.36
N ASP A 235 3.67 31.51 -4.40
CA ASP A 235 4.81 31.63 -5.34
C ASP A 235 6.14 31.85 -4.63
N ASP A 236 6.17 32.73 -3.61
CA ASP A 236 7.36 32.99 -2.82
C ASP A 236 7.88 31.75 -2.08
N THR A 237 6.98 30.93 -1.52
CA THR A 237 7.35 29.68 -0.83
C THR A 237 7.96 28.66 -1.81
N ILE A 238 7.39 28.55 -3.01
CA ILE A 238 7.89 27.65 -4.05
C ILE A 238 9.27 28.09 -4.51
N LEU A 239 9.46 29.38 -4.76
CA LEU A 239 10.76 29.93 -5.15
C LEU A 239 11.84 29.75 -4.08
N GLN A 240 11.51 29.94 -2.81
CA GLN A 240 12.42 29.71 -1.69
C GLN A 240 12.86 28.24 -1.62
N VAL A 241 11.90 27.28 -1.70
CA VAL A 241 12.20 25.84 -1.70
C VAL A 241 13.08 25.45 -2.89
N ILE A 242 12.82 26.01 -4.08
CA ILE A 242 13.64 25.76 -5.28
C ILE A 242 15.05 26.31 -5.10
N ASN A 243 15.20 27.53 -4.59
CA ASN A 243 16.51 28.12 -4.34
C ASN A 243 17.31 27.35 -3.27
N ASP A 244 16.69 27.00 -2.15
CA ASP A 244 17.30 26.15 -1.13
C ASP A 244 17.74 24.79 -1.69
N TRP A 245 16.94 24.21 -2.59
CA TRP A 245 17.30 22.95 -3.24
C TRP A 245 18.50 23.13 -4.18
N ILE A 246 18.54 24.21 -4.98
CA ILE A 246 19.66 24.52 -5.87
C ILE A 246 20.93 24.73 -5.06
N ASP A 247 20.87 25.48 -3.97
CA ASP A 247 22.02 25.84 -3.14
C ASP A 247 22.60 24.63 -2.38
N ASN A 248 21.79 23.62 -2.09
CA ASN A 248 22.17 22.44 -1.29
C ASN A 248 22.27 21.13 -2.09
N ALA A 249 21.98 21.13 -3.41
CA ALA A 249 21.98 19.94 -4.23
C ALA A 249 23.34 19.55 -4.83
N TYR A 250 24.43 20.31 -4.54
CA TYR A 250 25.79 20.09 -5.03
C TYR A 250 26.80 19.86 -3.91
#